data_c252ec831708974e93bcf9c7ec1dd60f
#
_entry.id   c252ec831708974e93bcf9c7ec1dd60f
#
_cell.length_a   1.000
_cell.length_b   1.000
_cell.length_c   1.000
_cell.angle_alpha   90.00
_cell.angle_beta   90.00
_cell.angle_gamma   90.00
#
_symmetry.space_group_name_H-M   'P 1'
#
loop_
_entity.id
_entity.type
_entity.pdbx_description
1 polymer ?
#
loop_
_entity_poly.entity_id
_entity_poly.type
_entity_poly.pdbx_seq_one_letter_code
_entity_poly.pdbx_strand_id
1 'polypeptide(L)'
;MKPKPTVLFIDDDPVTRKIYTASLAMAGIPAHFAGSPEEAATILEDKTVDVIVTDLMMPKYNGVDLIKAVREADYAKHIPILVFTSGGNMELVEQAAFAGANDIMQKHSTPPAKLIEKILKVHEDAPPRPGAK
;
A
#
# COMPACT_ATOMS: atom_id res chain seq x y z
N MET A 1 7.03 -5.03 -20.73
CA MET A 1 6.45 -5.57 -19.48
C MET A 1 7.35 -5.24 -18.30
N LYS A 2 6.77 -4.67 -17.26
CA LYS A 2 7.54 -4.35 -16.06
C LYS A 2 7.80 -5.60 -15.22
N PRO A 3 8.95 -5.66 -14.51
CA PRO A 3 9.13 -6.71 -13.52
C PRO A 3 8.08 -6.58 -12.42
N LYS A 4 7.92 -7.63 -11.63
CA LYS A 4 6.95 -7.60 -10.55
C LYS A 4 7.32 -6.54 -9.53
N PRO A 5 6.33 -5.83 -8.97
CA PRO A 5 6.61 -4.75 -8.03
C PRO A 5 7.05 -5.28 -6.68
N THR A 6 7.83 -4.46 -5.97
CA THR A 6 8.06 -4.68 -4.55
C THR A 6 6.98 -3.91 -3.80
N VAL A 7 6.26 -4.61 -2.95
CA VAL A 7 5.10 -4.07 -2.22
C VAL A 7 5.47 -3.78 -0.77
N LEU A 8 5.05 -2.62 -0.28
CA LEU A 8 5.05 -2.34 1.16
C LEU A 8 3.61 -2.49 1.64
N PHE A 9 3.38 -3.48 2.49
CA PHE A 9 2.05 -3.78 3.03
C PHE A 9 1.99 -3.29 4.48
N ILE A 10 1.12 -2.32 4.75
CA ILE A 10 1.03 -1.67 6.05
C ILE A 10 -0.29 -2.05 6.71
N ASP A 11 -0.22 -2.88 7.73
CA ASP A 11 -1.39 -3.35 8.45
C ASP A 11 -0.93 -3.94 9.79
N ASP A 12 -1.61 -3.57 10.86
CA ASP A 12 -1.27 -4.07 12.20
C ASP A 12 -1.93 -5.41 12.52
N ASP A 13 -2.87 -5.86 11.68
CA ASP A 13 -3.58 -7.12 11.92
C ASP A 13 -2.71 -8.32 11.56
N PRO A 14 -2.35 -9.16 12.53
CA PRO A 14 -1.47 -10.30 12.27
C PRO A 14 -2.10 -11.35 11.33
N VAL A 15 -3.42 -11.49 11.34
CA VAL A 15 -4.09 -12.43 10.44
C VAL A 15 -3.95 -11.98 9.00
N THR A 16 -4.22 -10.70 8.73
CA THR A 16 -4.08 -10.13 7.40
C THR A 16 -2.63 -10.26 6.92
N ARG A 17 -1.66 -9.94 7.77
CA ARG A 17 -0.25 -10.06 7.42
C ARG A 17 0.13 -11.49 7.05
N LYS A 18 -0.35 -12.45 7.81
CA LYS A 18 -0.05 -13.87 7.56
C LYS A 18 -0.60 -14.32 6.22
N ILE A 19 -1.85 -13.95 5.92
CA ILE A 19 -2.51 -14.30 4.67
C ILE A 19 -1.73 -13.71 3.49
N TYR A 20 -1.37 -12.44 3.57
CA TYR A 20 -0.72 -11.77 2.44
C TYR A 20 0.76 -12.06 2.34
N THR A 21 1.42 -12.45 3.43
CA THR A 21 2.77 -13.00 3.35
C THR A 21 2.78 -14.21 2.42
N ALA A 22 1.83 -15.12 2.61
CA ALA A 22 1.73 -16.32 1.78
C ALA A 22 1.27 -15.99 0.37
N SER A 23 0.21 -15.18 0.24
CA SER A 23 -0.38 -14.88 -1.07
C SER A 23 0.58 -14.15 -2.00
N LEU A 24 1.28 -13.17 -1.49
CA LEU A 24 2.25 -12.41 -2.30
C LEU A 24 3.45 -13.28 -2.68
N ALA A 25 3.93 -14.11 -1.74
CA ALA A 25 5.02 -15.03 -2.03
C ALA A 25 4.65 -16.01 -3.14
N MET A 26 3.44 -16.56 -3.08
CA MET A 26 2.96 -17.49 -4.11
C MET A 26 2.84 -16.82 -5.47
N ALA A 27 2.53 -15.54 -5.49
CA ALA A 27 2.44 -14.77 -6.74
C ALA A 27 3.80 -14.30 -7.23
N GLY A 28 4.87 -14.56 -6.48
CA GLY A 28 6.22 -14.12 -6.84
C GLY A 28 6.44 -12.63 -6.66
N ILE A 29 5.67 -11.99 -5.78
CA ILE A 29 5.77 -10.55 -5.53
C ILE A 29 6.56 -10.31 -4.25
N PRO A 30 7.75 -9.66 -4.34
CA PRO A 30 8.50 -9.32 -3.12
C PRO A 30 7.72 -8.32 -2.28
N ALA A 31 7.75 -8.52 -0.97
CA ALA A 31 6.98 -7.66 -0.08
C ALA A 31 7.70 -7.40 1.23
N HIS A 32 7.49 -6.21 1.76
CA HIS A 32 7.87 -5.82 3.11
C HIS A 32 6.59 -5.54 3.89
N PHE A 33 6.60 -5.84 5.18
CA PHE A 33 5.42 -5.65 6.02
C PHE A 33 5.74 -4.69 7.15
N ALA A 34 4.84 -3.76 7.41
CA ALA A 34 4.94 -2.80 8.49
C ALA A 34 3.65 -2.80 9.30
N GLY A 35 3.78 -2.74 10.62
CA GLY A 35 2.62 -2.69 11.51
C GLY A 35 2.30 -1.28 12.01
N SER A 36 3.06 -0.29 11.57
CA SER A 36 2.89 1.09 11.98
C SER A 36 3.45 2.04 10.94
N PRO A 37 3.04 3.33 10.97
CA PRO A 37 3.63 4.34 10.09
C PRO A 37 5.14 4.53 10.30
N GLU A 38 5.64 4.36 11.52
CA GLU A 38 7.08 4.50 11.77
C GLU A 38 7.87 3.39 11.10
N GLU A 39 7.41 2.15 11.19
CA GLU A 39 8.04 1.05 10.48
C GLU A 39 7.99 1.27 8.97
N ALA A 40 6.85 1.74 8.48
CA ALA A 40 6.68 2.02 7.06
C ALA A 40 7.67 3.08 6.58
N ALA A 41 7.84 4.15 7.35
CA ALA A 41 8.79 5.21 7.01
C ALA A 41 10.22 4.67 6.92
N THR A 42 10.61 3.84 7.87
CA THR A 42 11.94 3.24 7.87
C THR A 42 12.16 2.38 6.62
N ILE A 43 11.16 1.59 6.25
CA ILE A 43 11.26 0.76 5.05
C ILE A 43 11.34 1.62 3.79
N LEU A 44 10.53 2.67 3.71
CA LEU A 44 10.52 3.55 2.55
C LEU A 44 11.84 4.29 2.36
N GLU A 45 12.52 4.62 3.45
CA GLU A 45 13.83 5.27 3.38
C GLU A 45 14.94 4.33 2.92
N ASP A 46 14.86 3.05 3.33
CA ASP A 46 15.95 2.08 3.10
C ASP A 46 15.75 1.19 1.89
N LYS A 47 14.51 0.94 1.49
CA LYS A 47 14.20 -0.07 0.48
C LYS A 47 13.50 0.54 -0.71
N THR A 48 13.66 -0.09 -1.85
CA THR A 48 12.89 0.26 -3.04
C THR A 48 11.49 -0.31 -2.91
N VAL A 49 10.48 0.55 -3.01
CA VAL A 49 9.07 0.16 -2.94
C VAL A 49 8.36 0.69 -4.18
N ASP A 50 7.61 -0.17 -4.84
CA ASP A 50 6.89 0.19 -6.07
C ASP A 50 5.41 0.42 -5.86
N VAL A 51 4.80 -0.22 -4.87
CA VAL A 51 3.39 -0.08 -4.54
C VAL A 51 3.22 -0.16 -3.02
N ILE A 52 2.40 0.73 -2.48
CA ILE A 52 2.03 0.70 -1.06
C ILE A 52 0.60 0.22 -0.94
N VAL A 53 0.37 -0.76 -0.05
CA VAL A 53 -0.98 -1.18 0.35
C VAL A 53 -1.10 -0.86 1.83
N THR A 54 -2.10 -0.07 2.22
CA THR A 54 -2.24 0.35 3.61
C THR A 54 -3.68 0.29 4.09
N ASP A 55 -3.85 -0.07 5.35
CA ASP A 55 -5.13 0.12 6.04
C ASP A 55 -5.26 1.59 6.44
N LEU A 56 -6.49 2.04 6.64
CA LEU A 56 -6.77 3.39 7.15
C LEU A 56 -6.88 3.42 8.66
N MET A 57 -7.29 2.32 9.25
CA MET A 57 -7.59 2.27 10.68
C MET A 57 -6.59 1.37 11.40
N MET A 58 -5.61 1.99 12.02
CA MET A 58 -4.63 1.31 12.85
C MET A 58 -4.66 1.93 14.24
N PRO A 59 -4.46 1.14 15.32
CA PRO A 59 -4.43 1.72 16.66
C PRO A 59 -3.41 2.86 16.74
N LYS A 60 -3.84 3.98 17.30
CA LYS A 60 -3.01 5.19 17.49
C LYS A 60 -2.64 5.90 16.19
N TYR A 61 -3.01 5.38 15.02
CA TYR A 61 -2.59 5.97 13.76
C TYR A 61 -3.75 6.09 12.79
N ASN A 62 -3.72 7.15 12.00
CA ASN A 62 -4.67 7.39 10.93
C ASN A 62 -3.95 7.19 9.59
N GLY A 63 -4.44 6.25 8.80
CA GLY A 63 -3.83 5.97 7.50
C GLY A 63 -3.86 7.15 6.53
N VAL A 64 -4.79 8.08 6.71
CA VAL A 64 -4.83 9.29 5.89
C VAL A 64 -3.57 10.13 6.12
N ASP A 65 -3.12 10.23 7.37
CA ASP A 65 -1.90 10.97 7.68
C ASP A 65 -0.67 10.31 7.04
N LEU A 66 -0.66 8.98 7.00
CA LEU A 66 0.40 8.26 6.32
C LEU A 66 0.41 8.59 4.82
N ILE A 67 -0.75 8.60 4.18
CA ILE A 67 -0.86 8.92 2.76
C ILE A 67 -0.34 10.34 2.50
N LYS A 68 -0.72 11.29 3.33
CA LYS A 68 -0.24 12.67 3.20
C LYS A 68 1.28 12.74 3.32
N ALA A 69 1.84 12.03 4.30
CA ALA A 69 3.28 12.02 4.51
C ALA A 69 4.03 11.44 3.31
N VAL A 70 3.51 10.37 2.72
CA VAL A 70 4.11 9.78 1.53
C VAL A 70 4.08 10.77 0.36
N ARG A 71 2.97 11.45 0.15
CA ARG A 71 2.83 12.40 -0.95
C ARG A 71 3.69 13.65 -0.78
N GLU A 72 4.10 13.96 0.44
CA GLU A 72 4.99 15.09 0.70
C GLU A 72 6.48 14.71 0.65
N ALA A 73 6.79 13.42 0.69
CA ALA A 73 8.19 12.96 0.72
C ALA A 73 8.71 12.78 -0.72
N ASP A 74 9.77 13.49 -1.06
CA ASP A 74 10.33 13.46 -2.42
C ASP A 74 10.70 12.04 -2.86
N TYR A 75 11.19 11.22 -1.94
CA TYR A 75 11.61 9.86 -2.26
C TYR A 75 10.45 8.86 -2.43
N ALA A 76 9.23 9.26 -2.07
CA ALA A 76 8.09 8.34 -2.05
C ALA A 76 6.83 8.89 -2.74
N LYS A 77 6.78 10.18 -3.04
CA LYS A 77 5.53 10.83 -3.53
C LYS A 77 4.99 10.27 -4.83
N HIS A 78 5.79 9.55 -5.58
CA HIS A 78 5.39 8.95 -6.86
C HIS A 78 4.81 7.55 -6.73
N ILE A 79 4.92 6.94 -5.53
CA ILE A 79 4.53 5.54 -5.34
C ILE A 79 3.01 5.42 -5.31
N PRO A 80 2.41 4.53 -6.12
CA PRO A 80 0.96 4.31 -6.04
C PRO A 80 0.59 3.72 -4.68
N ILE A 81 -0.52 4.21 -4.14
CA ILE A 81 -1.04 3.79 -2.84
C ILE A 81 -2.42 3.19 -3.01
N LEU A 82 -2.58 1.95 -2.57
CA LEU A 82 -3.85 1.26 -2.52
C LEU A 82 -4.29 1.19 -1.06
N VAL A 83 -5.51 1.64 -0.79
CA VAL A 83 -6.10 1.51 0.54
C VAL A 83 -6.87 0.20 0.61
N PHE A 84 -6.61 -0.58 1.65
CA PHE A 84 -7.21 -1.90 1.84
C PHE A 84 -7.74 -1.95 3.27
N THR A 85 -9.02 -1.65 3.45
CA THR A 85 -9.58 -1.36 4.76
C THR A 85 -10.80 -2.22 5.08
N SER A 86 -10.98 -2.54 6.36
CA SER A 86 -12.16 -3.25 6.83
C SER A 86 -13.29 -2.30 7.22
N GLY A 87 -12.99 -1.01 7.31
CA GLY A 87 -13.94 -0.06 7.83
C GLY A 87 -14.88 0.53 6.81
N GLY A 88 -16.08 0.92 7.27
CA GLY A 88 -17.07 1.59 6.44
C GLY A 88 -17.20 3.07 6.72
N ASN A 89 -16.17 3.72 7.24
CA ASN A 89 -16.21 5.15 7.53
C ASN A 89 -15.99 5.94 6.24
N MET A 90 -17.09 6.41 5.66
CA MET A 90 -17.05 7.13 4.38
C MET A 90 -16.22 8.40 4.45
N GLU A 91 -16.24 9.08 5.59
CA GLU A 91 -15.45 10.30 5.75
C GLU A 91 -13.95 10.01 5.62
N LEU A 92 -13.47 8.95 6.25
CA LEU A 92 -12.07 8.56 6.13
C LEU A 92 -11.71 8.14 4.70
N VAL A 93 -12.64 7.45 4.03
CA VAL A 93 -12.43 7.04 2.64
C VAL A 93 -12.28 8.26 1.74
N GLU A 94 -13.14 9.26 1.91
CA GLU A 94 -13.05 10.49 1.14
C GLU A 94 -11.76 11.24 1.43
N GLN A 95 -11.36 11.31 2.69
CA GLN A 95 -10.10 11.95 3.08
C GLN A 95 -8.90 11.24 2.46
N ALA A 96 -8.93 9.91 2.41
CA ALA A 96 -7.86 9.13 1.80
C ALA A 96 -7.74 9.42 0.30
N ALA A 97 -8.87 9.51 -0.39
CA ALA A 97 -8.87 9.84 -1.81
C ALA A 97 -8.28 11.24 -2.05
N PHE A 98 -8.70 12.23 -1.27
CA PHE A 98 -8.16 13.57 -1.38
C PHE A 98 -6.68 13.64 -1.02
N ALA A 99 -6.24 12.81 -0.09
CA ALA A 99 -4.83 12.80 0.31
C ALA A 99 -3.93 12.20 -0.76
N GLY A 100 -4.48 11.47 -1.72
CA GLY A 100 -3.71 10.96 -2.83
C GLY A 100 -3.66 9.45 -2.98
N ALA A 101 -4.62 8.71 -2.38
CA ALA A 101 -4.74 7.27 -2.62
C ALA A 101 -5.16 7.03 -4.07
N ASN A 102 -4.58 6.00 -4.68
CA ASN A 102 -4.89 5.66 -6.07
C ASN A 102 -6.16 4.83 -6.20
N ASP A 103 -6.45 3.99 -5.20
CA ASP A 103 -7.69 3.22 -5.17
C ASP A 103 -7.97 2.79 -3.74
N ILE A 104 -9.22 2.44 -3.46
CA ILE A 104 -9.68 2.04 -2.14
C ILE A 104 -10.50 0.77 -2.27
N MET A 105 -10.12 -0.27 -1.50
CA MET A 105 -10.79 -1.55 -1.53
C MET A 105 -11.16 -2.00 -0.12
N GLN A 106 -12.25 -2.72 0.00
CA GLN A 106 -12.69 -3.26 1.27
C GLN A 106 -12.21 -4.69 1.44
N LYS A 107 -11.64 -4.99 2.60
CA LYS A 107 -11.08 -6.31 2.88
C LYS A 107 -12.11 -7.44 2.70
N HIS A 108 -13.34 -7.24 3.19
CA HIS A 108 -14.34 -8.30 3.16
C HIS A 108 -14.87 -8.63 1.76
N SER A 109 -14.70 -7.73 0.80
CA SER A 109 -15.17 -7.93 -0.57
C SER A 109 -14.05 -8.06 -1.60
N THR A 110 -12.81 -8.11 -1.14
CA THR A 110 -11.64 -8.16 -2.03
C THR A 110 -10.76 -9.36 -1.64
N PRO A 111 -10.97 -10.51 -2.27
CA PRO A 111 -10.12 -11.68 -1.98
C PRO A 111 -8.67 -11.44 -2.44
N PRO A 112 -7.71 -12.22 -1.92
CA PRO A 112 -6.30 -12.00 -2.24
C PRO A 112 -5.98 -11.91 -3.73
N ALA A 113 -6.59 -12.75 -4.55
CA ALA A 113 -6.35 -12.73 -6.01
C ALA A 113 -6.73 -11.37 -6.61
N LYS A 114 -7.82 -10.77 -6.13
CA LYS A 114 -8.27 -9.46 -6.60
C LYS A 114 -7.32 -8.34 -6.18
N LEU A 115 -6.84 -8.38 -4.95
CA LEU A 115 -5.88 -7.37 -4.50
C LEU A 115 -4.58 -7.49 -5.28
N ILE A 116 -4.09 -8.70 -5.49
CA ILE A 116 -2.87 -8.92 -6.27
C ILE A 116 -3.04 -8.40 -7.70
N GLU A 117 -4.18 -8.67 -8.32
CA GLU A 117 -4.48 -8.16 -9.65
C GLU A 117 -4.42 -6.63 -9.68
N LYS A 118 -4.99 -5.98 -8.68
CA LYS A 118 -4.96 -4.52 -8.57
C LYS A 118 -3.54 -4.00 -8.35
N ILE A 119 -2.76 -4.67 -7.53
CA ILE A 119 -1.36 -4.30 -7.30
C ILE A 119 -0.58 -4.31 -8.62
N LEU A 120 -0.73 -5.37 -9.39
CA LEU A 120 -0.03 -5.49 -10.67
C LEU A 120 -0.49 -4.43 -11.66
N LYS A 121 -1.79 -4.16 -11.69
CA LYS A 121 -2.34 -3.17 -12.61
C LYS A 121 -1.89 -1.75 -12.26
N VAL A 122 -1.94 -1.37 -11.00
CA VAL A 122 -1.54 -0.01 -10.63
C VAL A 122 -0.03 0.19 -10.85
N HIS A 123 0.75 -0.85 -10.68
CA HIS A 123 2.18 -0.79 -10.97
C HIS A 123 2.43 -0.62 -12.46
N GLU A 124 1.73 -1.38 -13.29
CA GLU A 124 1.87 -1.31 -14.74
C GLU A 124 1.50 0.06 -15.28
N ASP A 125 0.46 0.68 -14.73
CA ASP A 125 -0.03 1.98 -15.16
C ASP A 125 0.76 3.16 -14.59
N ALA A 126 1.59 2.92 -13.57
CA ALA A 126 2.33 3.99 -12.93
C ALA A 126 3.42 4.55 -13.84
N PRO A 127 3.69 5.87 -13.76
CA PRO A 127 4.80 6.43 -14.52
C PRO A 127 6.14 5.90 -14.01
N PRO A 128 7.20 5.98 -14.81
CA PRO A 128 8.53 5.58 -14.35
C PRO A 128 8.94 6.37 -13.12
N ARG A 129 9.69 5.70 -12.23
CA ARG A 129 10.21 6.35 -11.03
C ARG A 129 11.12 7.51 -11.44
N PRO A 130 11.06 8.67 -10.73
CA PRO A 130 11.98 9.76 -11.00
C PRO A 130 13.43 9.29 -10.92
N GLY A 131 14.22 9.62 -11.94
CA GLY A 131 15.61 9.20 -12.02
C GLY A 131 15.82 7.78 -12.56
N ALA A 132 14.76 7.02 -12.81
CA ALA A 132 14.88 5.69 -13.40
C ALA A 132 15.19 5.80 -14.90
N LYS A 133 15.94 4.84 -15.37
CA LYS A 133 16.29 4.77 -16.79
C LYS A 133 15.63 3.62 -17.49
#